data_f839aebfe1811eae19f41e4ad70625b9
#
_entry.id   f839aebfe1811eae19f41e4ad70625b9
#
_cell.length_a   1.000
_cell.length_b   1.000
_cell.length_c   1.000
_cell.angle_alpha   90.00
_cell.angle_beta   90.00
_cell.angle_gamma   90.00
#
_symmetry.space_group_name_H-M   'P 1'
#
loop_
_entity.id
_entity.type
_entity.pdbx_description
1 polymer ?
#
loop_
_entity_poly.entity_id
_entity_poly.type
_entity_poly.pdbx_seq_one_letter_code
_entity_poly.pdbx_strand_id
1 'polypeptide(L)' 'MITVEAKKVGARVIATVKVRIGTGHHTYTVQFADQGSEAANEAEAQRELCRTLEEVLEALGPS' A
#
# COMPACT_ATOMS: atom_id res chain seq x y z
N MET A 1 3.15 -13.27 -2.55
CA MET A 1 4.23 -12.36 -2.98
C MET A 1 3.72 -10.93 -3.02
N ILE A 2 4.48 -10.00 -2.51
CA ILE A 2 4.12 -8.58 -2.48
C ILE A 2 5.21 -7.80 -3.21
N THR A 3 4.80 -6.96 -4.16
CA THR A 3 5.72 -6.09 -4.90
C THR A 3 5.27 -4.65 -4.68
N VAL A 4 6.19 -3.78 -4.33
CA VAL A 4 5.91 -2.36 -4.09
C VAL A 4 6.69 -1.52 -5.09
N GLU A 5 5.98 -0.66 -5.82
CA GLU A 5 6.59 0.33 -6.70
C GLU A 5 6.19 1.70 -6.20
N ALA A 6 7.16 2.48 -5.76
CA ALA A 6 6.91 3.82 -5.24
C ALA A 6 7.42 4.87 -6.22
N LYS A 7 6.60 5.87 -6.50
CA LYS A 7 6.95 6.98 -7.37
C LYS A 7 6.80 8.28 -6.60
N LYS A 8 7.86 9.06 -6.55
CA LYS A 8 7.84 10.35 -5.88
C LYS A 8 7.34 11.43 -6.83
N VAL A 9 6.33 12.17 -6.38
CA VAL A 9 5.76 13.29 -7.13
C VAL A 9 5.72 14.49 -6.19
N GLY A 10 6.68 15.40 -6.34
CA GLY A 10 6.85 16.51 -5.41
C GLY A 10 7.20 16.01 -4.02
N ALA A 11 6.46 16.44 -3.02
CA ALA A 11 6.67 16.03 -1.63
C ALA A 11 5.85 14.79 -1.25
N ARG A 12 5.12 14.21 -2.20
CA ARG A 12 4.28 13.04 -1.95
C ARG A 12 4.81 11.83 -2.70
N VAL A 13 4.46 10.67 -2.20
CA VAL A 13 4.81 9.40 -2.81
C VAL A 13 3.51 8.68 -3.17
N ILE A 14 3.44 8.22 -4.41
CA ILE A 14 2.34 7.37 -4.88
C ILE A 14 2.93 5.97 -5.03
N ALA A 15 2.43 5.03 -4.25
CA ALA A 15 2.94 3.67 -4.26
C ALA A 15 1.88 2.71 -4.79
N THR A 16 2.29 1.85 -5.71
CA THR A 16 1.46 0.77 -6.22
C THR A 16 1.93 -0.51 -5.56
N VAL A 17 1.03 -1.16 -4.84
CA VAL A 17 1.33 -2.42 -4.16
C VAL A 17 0.60 -3.54 -4.88
N LYS A 18 1.36 -4.47 -5.41
CA LYS A 18 0.82 -5.64 -6.09
C LYS A 18 0.92 -6.84 -5.17
N VAL A 19 -0.21 -7.46 -4.91
CA VAL A 19 -0.29 -8.63 -4.02
C VAL A 19 -0.78 -9.82 -4.82
N ARG A 20 -0.04 -10.91 -4.75
CA ARG A 20 -0.45 -12.16 -5.37
C ARG A 20 -0.79 -13.16 -4.28
N ILE A 21 -2.06 -13.58 -4.27
CA ILE A 21 -2.58 -14.57 -3.32
C ILE A 21 -3.21 -15.69 -4.14
N GLY A 22 -2.62 -16.88 -4.05
CA GLY A 22 -3.08 -18.01 -4.84
C GLY A 22 -2.98 -17.71 -6.33
N THR A 23 -4.09 -17.79 -7.04
CA THR A 23 -4.16 -17.44 -8.46
C THR A 23 -4.65 -16.00 -8.70
N GLY A 24 -5.00 -15.30 -7.62
CA GLY A 24 -5.50 -13.93 -7.71
C GLY A 24 -4.42 -12.88 -7.68
N HIS A 25 -4.61 -11.83 -8.45
CA HIS A 25 -3.73 -10.67 -8.44
C HIS A 25 -4.53 -9.46 -7.99
N HIS A 26 -3.97 -8.74 -7.01
CA HIS A 26 -4.61 -7.55 -6.47
C HIS A 26 -3.64 -6.39 -6.55
N THR A 27 -4.12 -5.24 -7.00
CA THR A 27 -3.31 -4.03 -7.11
C THR A 27 -3.96 -2.92 -6.28
N TYR A 28 -3.17 -2.30 -5.42
CA TYR A 28 -3.64 -1.22 -4.56
C TYR A 28 -2.74 -0.01 -4.78
N THR A 29 -3.32 1.17 -4.72
CA THR A 29 -2.57 2.42 -4.80
C THR A 29 -2.75 3.19 -3.51
N VAL A 30 -1.65 3.58 -2.90
CA VAL A 30 -1.66 4.38 -1.67
C VAL A 30 -0.81 5.63 -1.87
N GLN A 31 -1.14 6.69 -1.15
CA GLN A 31 -0.41 7.96 -1.22
C GLN A 31 -0.04 8.40 0.19
N PHE A 32 1.14 8.94 0.32
CA PHE A 32 1.63 9.44 1.61
C PHE A 32 2.76 10.45 1.39
N ALA A 33 3.15 11.15 2.44
CA ALA A 33 4.28 12.07 2.38
C ALA A 33 5.60 11.30 2.27
N ASP A 34 6.56 11.87 1.55
CA ASP A 34 7.88 11.27 1.40
C ASP A 34 8.52 11.02 2.78
N GLN A 35 8.96 9.78 3.02
CA GLN A 35 9.54 9.36 4.30
C GLN A 35 11.05 9.53 4.37
N GLY A 36 11.67 10.08 3.33
CA GLY A 36 13.09 10.40 3.32
C GLY A 36 14.00 9.41 2.61
N SER A 37 13.56 8.18 2.44
CA SER A 37 14.34 7.17 1.71
C SER A 37 13.42 6.19 1.02
N GLU A 38 13.96 5.50 0.02
CA GLU A 38 13.20 4.50 -0.72
C GLU A 38 12.72 3.37 0.18
N ALA A 39 13.60 2.88 1.05
CA ALA A 39 13.24 1.82 1.99
C ALA A 39 12.14 2.26 2.97
N ALA A 40 12.22 3.50 3.46
CA ALA A 40 11.20 4.03 4.35
C ALA A 40 9.86 4.22 3.61
N ASN A 41 9.90 4.62 2.34
CA ASN A 41 8.70 4.76 1.52
C ASN A 41 8.04 3.41 1.26
N GLU A 42 8.82 2.38 0.99
CA GLU A 42 8.28 1.03 0.82
C GLU A 42 7.61 0.52 2.09
N ALA A 43 8.24 0.75 3.25
CA ALA A 43 7.68 0.35 4.53
C ALA A 43 6.37 1.09 4.83
N GLU A 44 6.33 2.38 4.51
CA GLU A 44 5.12 3.18 4.71
C GLU A 44 4.00 2.73 3.77
N ALA A 45 4.33 2.37 2.53
CA ALA A 45 3.33 1.85 1.59
C ALA A 45 2.66 0.60 2.14
N GLN A 46 3.42 -0.30 2.73
CA GLN A 46 2.88 -1.51 3.33
C GLN A 46 2.00 -1.20 4.54
N ARG A 47 2.40 -0.25 5.38
CA ARG A 47 1.59 0.17 6.53
C ARG A 47 0.27 0.80 6.09
N GLU A 48 0.31 1.66 5.09
CA GLU A 48 -0.90 2.31 4.57
C GLU A 48 -1.84 1.28 3.95
N LEU A 49 -1.30 0.29 3.25
CA LEU A 49 -2.12 -0.77 2.70
C LEU A 49 -2.78 -1.59 3.82
N CYS A 50 -2.04 -1.96 4.85
CA CYS A 50 -2.60 -2.71 5.98
C CYS A 50 -3.74 -1.92 6.64
N ARG A 51 -3.56 -0.62 6.84
CA ARG A 51 -4.58 0.25 7.41
C ARG A 51 -5.83 0.27 6.54
N THR A 52 -5.66 0.40 5.22
CA THR A 52 -6.77 0.42 4.27
C THR A 52 -7.53 -0.90 4.30
N LEU A 53 -6.84 -2.02 4.33
CA LEU A 53 -7.48 -3.33 4.39
C LEU A 53 -8.23 -3.54 5.70
N GLU A 54 -7.71 -3.05 6.81
CA GLU A 54 -8.41 -3.09 8.10
C GLU A 54 -9.70 -2.29 8.05
N GLU A 55 -9.67 -1.10 7.45
CA GLU A 55 -10.87 -0.28 7.28
C GLU A 55 -11.90 -0.97 6.39
N VAL A 56 -11.46 -1.62 5.33
CA VAL A 56 -12.36 -2.38 4.46
C VAL A 56 -13.03 -3.52 5.23
N LEU A 57 -12.27 -4.25 6.03
CA LEU A 57 -12.81 -5.33 6.85
C LEU A 57 -13.85 -4.82 7.86
N GLU A 58 -13.59 -3.68 8.48
CA GLU A 58 -14.54 -3.05 9.39
C GLU A 58 -15.80 -2.61 8.66
N ALA A 59 -15.66 -2.05 7.46
CA ALA A 59 -16.79 -1.60 6.66
C ALA A 59 -17.69 -2.76 6.23
N LEU A 60 -17.10 -3.92 5.98
CA LEU A 60 -17.86 -5.13 5.66
C LEU A 60 -18.60 -5.69 6.86
N GLY A 61 -18.22 -5.26 8.05
CA GLY A 61 -18.86 -5.62 9.28
C GLY A 61 -18.46 -6.99 9.80
N PRO A 62 -18.73 -7.24 11.09
CA PRO A 62 -18.51 -8.57 11.63
C PRO A 62 -19.56 -9.52 11.07
N SER A 63 -19.11 -10.62 10.64
CA SER A 63 -20.03 -11.68 10.18
C SER A 63 -20.33 -12.65 11.29
#